data_2397db7bf8607d44a31f62a2fa77ffc7
#
_entry.id   2397db7bf8607d44a31f62a2fa77ffc7
#
_cell.length_a   1.000
_cell.length_b   1.000
_cell.length_c   1.000
_cell.angle_alpha   90.00
_cell.angle_beta   90.00
_cell.angle_gamma   90.00
#
_symmetry.space_group_name_H-M   'P 1'
#
loop_
_entity.id
_entity.type
_entity.pdbx_description
1 polymer ?
#
loop_
_entity_poly.entity_id
_entity_poly.type
_entity_poly.pdbx_seq_one_letter_code
_entity_poly.pdbx_strand_id
1 'polypeptide(L)'
;IQFSFGSKTALVLHHTPMIKASARANLSLVREVDASITDQDIDLALKQVGLNELAQSPAHKLSAGERQKLCLARAILQKPNLVLLDEPTANLDPNTTEQVEEMIRQFDQSDADLLFSSHQLAQVQRLAEYILFIDHGEIKEKGPVGPFFLNPQTAAAKRYLQQELIAE
;
A
#
# COMPACT_ATOMS: atom_id res chain seq x y z
N ILE A 1 15.77 4.11 11.18
CA ILE A 1 15.28 2.91 10.47
C ILE A 1 16.49 2.38 9.70
N GLN A 2 16.92 1.17 10.02
CA GLN A 2 18.06 0.54 9.36
C GLN A 2 17.51 -0.63 8.53
N PHE A 3 17.39 -0.43 7.22
CA PHE A 3 16.98 -1.50 6.31
C PHE A 3 18.16 -2.44 6.07
N SER A 4 17.94 -3.74 6.24
CA SER A 4 18.94 -4.78 5.94
C SER A 4 18.94 -5.03 4.42
N PHE A 5 20.06 -4.83 3.75
CA PHE A 5 20.25 -5.23 2.37
C PHE A 5 20.19 -6.77 2.28
N GLY A 6 19.23 -7.31 1.51
CA GLY A 6 18.97 -8.76 1.38
C GLY A 6 17.60 -9.20 1.90
N SER A 7 16.80 -8.27 2.48
CA SER A 7 15.42 -8.54 2.87
C SER A 7 14.51 -8.66 1.63
N LYS A 8 13.55 -9.59 1.67
CA LYS A 8 12.48 -9.65 0.66
C LYS A 8 11.69 -8.34 0.71
N THR A 9 11.68 -7.59 -0.39
CA THR A 9 10.96 -6.31 -0.49
C THR A 9 9.82 -6.45 -1.48
N ALA A 10 8.62 -6.03 -1.10
CA ALA A 10 7.49 -5.88 -1.99
C ALA A 10 7.25 -4.40 -2.31
N LEU A 11 7.03 -4.09 -3.58
CA LEU A 11 6.71 -2.75 -4.05
C LEU A 11 5.35 -2.76 -4.73
N VAL A 12 4.46 -1.88 -4.27
CA VAL A 12 3.16 -1.62 -4.89
C VAL A 12 3.12 -0.16 -5.33
N LEU A 13 3.12 0.04 -6.64
CA LEU A 13 3.11 1.37 -7.25
C LEU A 13 1.67 1.90 -7.39
N HIS A 14 1.53 3.21 -7.41
CA HIS A 14 0.28 3.89 -7.75
C HIS A 14 -0.34 3.40 -9.07
N HIS A 15 0.48 3.23 -10.11
CA HIS A 15 0.06 2.57 -11.35
C HIS A 15 0.27 1.07 -11.21
N THR A 16 -0.81 0.33 -11.07
CA THR A 16 -0.82 -1.13 -10.90
C THR A 16 -0.56 -1.84 -12.23
N PRO A 17 0.69 -2.19 -12.59
CA PRO A 17 0.97 -2.86 -13.85
C PRO A 17 0.42 -4.28 -13.85
N MET A 18 -0.32 -4.63 -14.91
CA MET A 18 -0.88 -5.95 -15.12
C MET A 18 -0.37 -6.55 -16.43
N ILE A 19 -0.03 -7.84 -16.42
CA ILE A 19 0.19 -8.58 -17.65
C ILE A 19 -1.14 -8.84 -18.36
N LYS A 20 -1.12 -9.05 -19.69
CA LYS A 20 -2.31 -9.37 -20.49
C LYS A 20 -2.78 -10.81 -20.24
N ALA A 21 -3.25 -11.07 -19.02
CA ALA A 21 -3.72 -12.37 -18.56
C ALA A 21 -4.86 -12.20 -17.55
N SER A 22 -5.39 -13.31 -17.00
CA SER A 22 -6.42 -13.27 -15.96
C SER A 22 -5.89 -12.69 -14.64
N ALA A 23 -6.80 -12.32 -13.74
CA ALA A 23 -6.46 -11.90 -12.38
C ALA A 23 -5.64 -12.97 -11.65
N ARG A 24 -6.08 -14.25 -11.73
CA ARG A 24 -5.35 -15.39 -11.17
C ARG A 24 -3.93 -15.49 -11.72
N ALA A 25 -3.75 -15.38 -13.03
CA ALA A 25 -2.43 -15.45 -13.65
C ALA A 25 -1.51 -14.29 -13.21
N ASN A 26 -2.07 -13.08 -13.05
CA ASN A 26 -1.33 -11.95 -12.52
C ASN A 26 -0.89 -12.16 -11.06
N LEU A 27 -1.73 -12.78 -10.22
CA LEU A 27 -1.37 -13.12 -8.85
C LEU A 27 -0.32 -14.24 -8.82
N SER A 28 -0.42 -15.22 -9.73
CA SER A 28 0.52 -16.35 -9.82
C SER A 28 1.95 -15.94 -10.18
N LEU A 29 2.19 -14.71 -10.64
CA LEU A 29 3.53 -14.16 -10.85
C LEU A 29 4.39 -14.16 -9.58
N VAL A 30 3.76 -14.23 -8.41
CA VAL A 30 4.47 -14.35 -7.13
C VAL A 30 5.39 -15.57 -7.09
N ARG A 31 5.09 -16.62 -7.88
CA ARG A 31 5.89 -17.85 -7.98
C ARG A 31 7.27 -17.64 -8.60
N GLU A 32 7.47 -16.57 -9.35
CA GLU A 32 8.80 -16.16 -9.85
C GLU A 32 9.73 -15.75 -8.70
N VAL A 33 9.15 -15.31 -7.56
CA VAL A 33 9.88 -14.92 -6.35
C VAL A 33 9.92 -16.07 -5.34
N ASP A 34 8.81 -16.82 -5.21
CA ASP A 34 8.68 -17.92 -4.27
C ASP A 34 7.89 -19.08 -4.89
N ALA A 35 8.64 -20.08 -5.42
CA ALA A 35 8.08 -21.24 -6.07
C ALA A 35 7.30 -22.19 -5.12
N SER A 36 7.38 -21.99 -3.81
CA SER A 36 6.63 -22.80 -2.83
C SER A 36 5.14 -22.43 -2.75
N ILE A 37 4.74 -21.30 -3.30
CA ILE A 37 3.35 -20.83 -3.30
C ILE A 37 2.49 -21.75 -4.17
N THR A 38 1.49 -22.35 -3.55
CA THR A 38 0.59 -23.32 -4.17
C THR A 38 -0.61 -22.66 -4.87
N ASP A 39 -1.36 -23.45 -5.63
CA ASP A 39 -2.65 -22.98 -6.19
C ASP A 39 -3.66 -22.66 -5.09
N GLN A 40 -3.62 -23.40 -3.99
CA GLN A 40 -4.49 -23.15 -2.84
C GLN A 40 -4.18 -21.79 -2.18
N ASP A 41 -2.91 -21.41 -2.06
CA ASP A 41 -2.52 -20.09 -1.52
C ASP A 41 -3.04 -18.96 -2.42
N ILE A 42 -2.97 -19.13 -3.73
CA ILE A 42 -3.48 -18.15 -4.71
C ILE A 42 -5.01 -18.04 -4.61
N ASP A 43 -5.73 -19.17 -4.49
CA ASP A 43 -7.18 -19.15 -4.35
C ASP A 43 -7.63 -18.51 -3.04
N LEU A 44 -6.94 -18.78 -1.94
CA LEU A 44 -7.17 -18.14 -0.65
C LEU A 44 -6.93 -16.63 -0.72
N ALA A 45 -5.84 -16.20 -1.34
CA ALA A 45 -5.53 -14.78 -1.48
C ALA A 45 -6.58 -14.06 -2.33
N LEU A 46 -7.02 -14.64 -3.45
CA LEU A 46 -8.11 -14.08 -4.26
C LEU A 46 -9.41 -13.95 -3.46
N LYS A 47 -9.73 -14.95 -2.63
CA LYS A 47 -10.90 -14.92 -1.76
C LYS A 47 -10.79 -13.83 -0.69
N GLN A 48 -9.62 -13.69 -0.06
CA GLN A 48 -9.38 -12.67 0.98
C GLN A 48 -9.60 -11.25 0.47
N VAL A 49 -9.25 -10.98 -0.79
CA VAL A 49 -9.42 -9.66 -1.40
C VAL A 49 -10.73 -9.49 -2.17
N GLY A 50 -11.62 -10.49 -2.09
CA GLY A 50 -12.93 -10.46 -2.75
C GLY A 50 -12.88 -10.52 -4.28
N LEU A 51 -11.86 -11.19 -4.84
CA LEU A 51 -11.67 -11.33 -6.29
C LEU A 51 -11.85 -12.78 -6.80
N ASN A 52 -12.39 -13.68 -5.99
CA ASN A 52 -12.59 -15.08 -6.35
C ASN A 52 -13.49 -15.23 -7.60
N GLU A 53 -14.60 -14.48 -7.70
CA GLU A 53 -15.50 -14.49 -8.85
C GLU A 53 -14.83 -13.90 -10.11
N LEU A 54 -13.82 -13.05 -9.94
CA LEU A 54 -13.09 -12.40 -11.02
C LEU A 54 -11.75 -13.10 -11.33
N ALA A 55 -11.48 -14.25 -10.72
CA ALA A 55 -10.20 -14.97 -10.87
C ALA A 55 -9.81 -15.21 -12.34
N GLN A 56 -10.77 -15.55 -13.19
CA GLN A 56 -10.55 -15.80 -14.61
C GLN A 56 -10.78 -14.57 -15.50
N SER A 57 -11.21 -13.45 -14.92
CA SER A 57 -11.41 -12.20 -15.68
C SER A 57 -10.06 -11.64 -16.15
N PRO A 58 -10.00 -11.09 -17.37
CA PRO A 58 -8.80 -10.39 -17.84
C PRO A 58 -8.45 -9.22 -16.91
N ALA A 59 -7.22 -9.17 -16.39
CA ALA A 59 -6.84 -8.18 -15.38
C ALA A 59 -6.97 -6.71 -15.85
N HIS A 60 -6.88 -6.46 -17.15
CA HIS A 60 -7.09 -5.13 -17.72
C HIS A 60 -8.55 -4.65 -17.68
N LYS A 61 -9.52 -5.56 -17.43
CA LYS A 61 -10.94 -5.24 -17.26
C LYS A 61 -11.33 -4.97 -15.81
N LEU A 62 -10.44 -5.25 -14.86
CA LEU A 62 -10.65 -4.93 -13.46
C LEU A 62 -10.73 -3.41 -13.26
N SER A 63 -11.54 -2.96 -12.31
CA SER A 63 -11.55 -1.58 -11.83
C SER A 63 -10.19 -1.20 -11.21
N ALA A 64 -9.96 0.08 -10.99
CA ALA A 64 -8.73 0.55 -10.34
C ALA A 64 -8.55 -0.09 -8.95
N GLY A 65 -9.59 -0.11 -8.14
CA GLY A 65 -9.57 -0.72 -6.81
C GLY A 65 -9.35 -2.23 -6.82
N GLU A 66 -9.95 -2.95 -7.77
CA GLU A 66 -9.72 -4.40 -7.93
C GLU A 66 -8.28 -4.70 -8.33
N ARG A 67 -7.68 -3.89 -9.22
CA ARG A 67 -6.25 -4.01 -9.56
C ARG A 67 -5.37 -3.71 -8.35
N GLN A 68 -5.69 -2.68 -7.58
CA GLN A 68 -4.96 -2.33 -6.36
C GLN A 68 -4.99 -3.48 -5.35
N LYS A 69 -6.18 -4.03 -5.07
CA LYS A 69 -6.35 -5.20 -4.20
C LYS A 69 -5.55 -6.41 -4.70
N LEU A 70 -5.52 -6.65 -6.01
CA LEU A 70 -4.74 -7.74 -6.60
C LEU A 70 -3.23 -7.54 -6.41
N CYS A 71 -2.72 -6.31 -6.53
CA CYS A 71 -1.32 -5.99 -6.27
C CYS A 71 -0.95 -6.17 -4.79
N LEU A 72 -1.81 -5.73 -3.87
CA LEU A 72 -1.61 -5.94 -2.43
C LEU A 72 -1.65 -7.43 -2.07
N ALA A 73 -2.60 -8.20 -2.61
CA ALA A 73 -2.65 -9.65 -2.41
C ALA A 73 -1.35 -10.33 -2.86
N ARG A 74 -0.77 -9.90 -3.98
CA ARG A 74 0.53 -10.38 -4.45
C ARG A 74 1.66 -10.02 -3.48
N ALA A 75 1.65 -8.81 -2.93
CA ALA A 75 2.63 -8.38 -1.93
C ALA A 75 2.51 -9.20 -0.64
N ILE A 76 1.30 -9.44 -0.14
CA ILE A 76 1.04 -10.26 1.06
C ILE A 76 1.56 -11.69 0.86
N LEU A 77 1.27 -12.31 -0.28
CA LEU A 77 1.73 -13.67 -0.59
C LEU A 77 3.24 -13.83 -0.60
N GLN A 78 3.99 -12.77 -0.94
CA GLN A 78 5.45 -12.80 -0.93
C GLN A 78 6.04 -12.89 0.48
N LYS A 79 5.25 -12.62 1.52
CA LYS A 79 5.72 -12.52 2.91
C LYS A 79 7.01 -11.69 3.00
N PRO A 80 6.96 -10.42 2.62
CA PRO A 80 8.13 -9.55 2.56
C PRO A 80 8.58 -9.15 3.97
N ASN A 81 9.85 -8.70 4.08
CA ASN A 81 10.34 -8.04 5.29
C ASN A 81 10.12 -6.51 5.23
N LEU A 82 9.97 -5.97 4.01
CA LEU A 82 9.71 -4.56 3.77
C LEU A 82 8.65 -4.41 2.68
N VAL A 83 7.66 -3.59 2.94
CA VAL A 83 6.60 -3.22 1.99
C VAL A 83 6.71 -1.74 1.68
N LEU A 84 6.80 -1.42 0.39
CA LEU A 84 6.78 -0.05 -0.11
C LEU A 84 5.50 0.17 -0.90
N LEU A 85 4.68 1.15 -0.48
CA LEU A 85 3.43 1.49 -1.14
C LEU A 85 3.48 2.94 -1.63
N ASP A 86 3.23 3.14 -2.91
CA ASP A 86 3.18 4.47 -3.51
C ASP A 86 1.72 4.86 -3.75
N GLU A 87 1.21 5.81 -2.94
CA GLU A 87 -0.16 6.34 -3.01
C GLU A 87 -1.22 5.21 -3.10
N PRO A 88 -1.29 4.28 -2.12
CA PRO A 88 -2.03 3.02 -2.26
C PRO A 88 -3.54 3.17 -2.42
N THR A 89 -4.12 4.32 -2.09
CA THR A 89 -5.57 4.57 -2.17
C THR A 89 -5.93 5.74 -3.08
N ALA A 90 -4.97 6.31 -3.80
CA ALA A 90 -5.24 7.44 -4.67
C ALA A 90 -6.27 7.07 -5.77
N ASN A 91 -7.24 7.96 -5.98
CA ASN A 91 -8.31 7.81 -6.96
C ASN A 91 -9.24 6.60 -6.73
N LEU A 92 -9.31 6.07 -5.51
CA LEU A 92 -10.29 5.05 -5.12
C LEU A 92 -11.51 5.70 -4.48
N ASP A 93 -12.67 5.05 -4.64
CA ASP A 93 -13.87 5.43 -3.90
C ASP A 93 -13.72 5.11 -2.40
N PRO A 94 -14.52 5.74 -1.53
CA PRO A 94 -14.36 5.60 -0.06
C PRO A 94 -14.46 4.14 0.43
N ASN A 95 -15.37 3.33 -0.12
CA ASN A 95 -15.53 1.94 0.29
C ASN A 95 -14.32 1.09 -0.10
N THR A 96 -13.81 1.28 -1.32
CA THR A 96 -12.59 0.59 -1.78
C THR A 96 -11.37 1.06 -1.00
N THR A 97 -11.29 2.35 -0.65
CA THR A 97 -10.23 2.91 0.20
C THR A 97 -10.19 2.19 1.54
N GLU A 98 -11.31 2.04 2.22
CA GLU A 98 -11.41 1.33 3.50
C GLU A 98 -10.93 -0.13 3.39
N GLN A 99 -11.33 -0.85 2.35
CA GLN A 99 -10.88 -2.22 2.10
C GLN A 99 -9.37 -2.29 1.88
N VAL A 100 -8.79 -1.35 1.13
CA VAL A 100 -7.35 -1.28 0.88
C VAL A 100 -6.59 -0.94 2.17
N GLU A 101 -7.07 0.00 2.97
CA GLU A 101 -6.49 0.32 4.27
C GLU A 101 -6.50 -0.88 5.22
N GLU A 102 -7.56 -1.67 5.23
CA GLU A 102 -7.62 -2.90 6.02
C GLU A 102 -6.59 -3.93 5.57
N MET A 103 -6.38 -4.07 4.26
CA MET A 103 -5.30 -4.93 3.74
C MET A 103 -3.91 -4.41 4.13
N ILE A 104 -3.72 -3.09 4.15
CA ILE A 104 -2.46 -2.47 4.59
C ILE A 104 -2.18 -2.79 6.06
N ARG A 105 -3.20 -2.74 6.93
CA ARG A 105 -3.07 -3.12 8.35
C ARG A 105 -2.67 -4.58 8.57
N GLN A 106 -2.93 -5.46 7.60
CA GLN A 106 -2.46 -6.86 7.69
C GLN A 106 -0.92 -6.97 7.65
N PHE A 107 -0.23 -6.02 7.01
CA PHE A 107 1.24 -5.97 7.06
C PHE A 107 1.75 -5.58 8.45
N ASP A 108 1.03 -4.71 9.16
CA ASP A 108 1.36 -4.31 10.54
C ASP A 108 1.26 -5.49 11.53
N GLN A 109 0.40 -6.48 11.25
CA GLN A 109 0.28 -7.73 12.01
C GLN A 109 1.35 -8.77 11.64
N SER A 110 2.16 -8.50 10.64
CA SER A 110 3.29 -9.31 10.21
C SER A 110 4.60 -8.69 10.70
N ASP A 111 5.71 -9.44 10.65
CA ASP A 111 7.05 -8.92 10.97
C ASP A 111 7.63 -8.02 9.84
N ALA A 112 6.78 -7.44 8.99
CA ALA A 112 7.20 -6.62 7.86
C ALA A 112 7.21 -5.13 8.22
N ASP A 113 8.31 -4.45 7.95
CA ASP A 113 8.33 -2.98 7.96
C ASP A 113 7.47 -2.44 6.80
N LEU A 114 6.68 -1.40 7.06
CA LEU A 114 5.83 -0.75 6.08
C LEU A 114 6.23 0.71 5.88
N LEU A 115 6.44 1.10 4.64
CA LEU A 115 6.61 2.49 4.24
C LEU A 115 5.63 2.83 3.12
N PHE A 116 4.80 3.85 3.30
CA PHE A 116 3.89 4.31 2.26
C PHE A 116 3.98 5.82 2.03
N SER A 117 3.79 6.24 0.78
CA SER A 117 3.57 7.64 0.44
C SER A 117 2.07 7.94 0.46
N SER A 118 1.70 9.13 0.92
CA SER A 118 0.33 9.64 0.80
C SER A 118 0.30 11.15 0.94
N HIS A 119 -0.60 11.81 0.20
CA HIS A 119 -0.97 13.19 0.40
C HIS A 119 -2.30 13.34 1.19
N GLN A 120 -2.98 12.25 1.50
CA GLN A 120 -4.23 12.23 2.26
C GLN A 120 -3.95 12.24 3.77
N LEU A 121 -4.07 13.42 4.42
CA LEU A 121 -3.75 13.58 5.84
C LEU A 121 -4.54 12.64 6.75
N ALA A 122 -5.83 12.45 6.47
CA ALA A 122 -6.69 11.56 7.24
C ALA A 122 -6.22 10.09 7.17
N GLN A 123 -5.74 9.63 6.00
CA GLN A 123 -5.13 8.30 5.85
C GLN A 123 -3.84 8.18 6.66
N VAL A 124 -2.96 9.18 6.57
CA VAL A 124 -1.71 9.20 7.33
C VAL A 124 -1.97 9.09 8.82
N GLN A 125 -2.97 9.83 9.35
CA GLN A 125 -3.36 9.76 10.76
C GLN A 125 -3.87 8.38 11.19
N ARG A 126 -4.55 7.64 10.28
CA ARG A 126 -5.11 6.32 10.60
C ARG A 126 -4.11 5.18 10.51
N LEU A 127 -3.11 5.30 9.65
CA LEU A 127 -2.23 4.18 9.29
C LEU A 127 -0.78 4.37 9.72
N ALA A 128 -0.28 5.59 9.90
CA ALA A 128 1.12 5.83 10.18
C ALA A 128 1.38 5.97 11.68
N GLU A 129 2.47 5.37 12.15
CA GLU A 129 3.03 5.62 13.47
C GLU A 129 4.06 6.75 13.43
N TYR A 130 4.78 6.87 12.31
CA TYR A 130 5.90 7.79 12.12
C TYR A 130 5.83 8.46 10.76
N ILE A 131 6.22 9.73 10.68
CA ILE A 131 6.17 10.56 9.47
C ILE A 131 7.56 10.98 9.05
N LEU A 132 7.78 10.96 7.75
CA LEU A 132 8.84 11.66 7.04
C LEU A 132 8.19 12.71 6.13
N PHE A 133 8.13 13.97 6.58
CA PHE A 133 7.58 15.06 5.78
C PHE A 133 8.64 15.57 4.80
N ILE A 134 8.35 15.37 3.51
CA ILE A 134 9.25 15.74 2.41
C ILE A 134 8.67 16.94 1.67
N ASP A 135 9.49 17.97 1.49
CA ASP A 135 9.16 19.17 0.72
C ASP A 135 10.37 19.58 -0.13
N HIS A 136 10.13 19.83 -1.42
CA HIS A 136 11.18 20.14 -2.40
C HIS A 136 12.36 19.15 -2.43
N GLY A 137 12.07 17.84 -2.28
CA GLY A 137 13.07 16.78 -2.33
C GLY A 137 13.91 16.61 -1.07
N GLU A 138 13.59 17.32 0.02
CA GLU A 138 14.29 17.24 1.30
C GLU A 138 13.35 16.84 2.43
N ILE A 139 13.85 16.03 3.37
CA ILE A 139 13.11 15.74 4.61
C ILE A 139 13.14 17.00 5.48
N LYS A 140 12.04 17.70 5.58
CA LYS A 140 11.90 18.92 6.39
C LYS A 140 11.56 18.63 7.84
N GLU A 141 10.80 17.57 8.10
CA GLU A 141 10.43 17.15 9.44
C GLU A 141 10.24 15.63 9.50
N LYS A 142 10.52 15.04 10.66
CA LYS A 142 10.31 13.63 10.93
C LYS A 142 9.95 13.41 12.39
N GLY A 143 9.08 12.46 12.66
CA GLY A 143 8.67 12.18 14.04
C GLY A 143 7.41 11.32 14.12
N PRO A 144 6.93 11.03 15.34
CA PRO A 144 5.67 10.35 15.54
C PRO A 144 4.49 11.14 14.95
N VAL A 145 3.46 10.42 14.45
CA VAL A 145 2.31 11.02 13.75
C VAL A 145 1.57 12.04 14.63
N GLY A 146 1.26 11.70 15.88
CA GLY A 146 0.50 12.58 16.78
C GLY A 146 1.14 13.95 16.99
N PRO A 147 2.41 14.03 17.44
CA PRO A 147 3.14 15.29 17.58
C PRO A 147 3.22 16.10 16.27
N PHE A 148 3.42 15.46 15.12
CA PHE A 148 3.47 16.14 13.82
C PHE A 148 2.16 16.90 13.52
N PHE A 149 1.01 16.29 13.75
CA PHE A 149 -0.28 16.92 13.50
C PHE A 149 -0.66 17.97 14.57
N LEU A 150 -0.31 17.73 15.83
CA LEU A 150 -0.66 18.63 16.92
C LEU A 150 0.24 19.86 17.01
N ASN A 151 1.54 19.70 16.76
CA ASN A 151 2.52 20.75 16.94
C ASN A 151 3.70 20.60 15.96
N PRO A 152 3.47 20.78 14.64
CA PRO A 152 4.53 20.72 13.63
C PRO A 152 5.64 21.72 13.94
N GLN A 153 6.88 21.32 13.81
CA GLN A 153 8.04 22.12 14.22
C GLN A 153 8.49 23.07 13.11
N THR A 154 8.35 22.65 11.85
CA THR A 154 8.82 23.44 10.71
C THR A 154 7.74 24.36 10.13
N ALA A 155 8.16 25.49 9.58
CA ALA A 155 7.24 26.40 8.89
C ALA A 155 6.61 25.76 7.63
N ALA A 156 7.32 24.84 6.99
CA ALA A 156 6.81 24.10 5.83
C ALA A 156 5.67 23.16 6.24
N ALA A 157 5.85 22.36 7.29
CA ALA A 157 4.82 21.45 7.79
C ALA A 157 3.58 22.22 8.29
N LYS A 158 3.76 23.33 9.00
CA LYS A 158 2.66 24.20 9.45
C LYS A 158 1.81 24.68 8.28
N ARG A 159 2.46 25.21 7.23
CA ARG A 159 1.75 25.70 6.03
C ARG A 159 1.01 24.55 5.32
N TYR A 160 1.66 23.41 5.15
CA TYR A 160 1.07 22.25 4.49
C TYR A 160 -0.20 21.79 5.23
N LEU A 161 -0.12 21.56 6.54
CA LEU A 161 -1.27 21.15 7.33
C LEU A 161 -2.41 22.17 7.33
N GLN A 162 -2.09 23.48 7.36
CA GLN A 162 -3.11 24.53 7.29
C GLN A 162 -3.81 24.55 5.92
N GLN A 163 -3.10 24.35 4.83
CA GLN A 163 -3.68 24.37 3.48
C GLN A 163 -4.60 23.18 3.24
N GLU A 164 -4.18 21.98 3.63
CA GLU A 164 -4.97 20.75 3.44
C GLU A 164 -6.21 20.73 4.34
N LEU A 165 -6.12 21.19 5.60
CA LEU A 165 -7.26 21.25 6.52
C LEU A 165 -8.31 22.31 6.15
N ILE A 166 -8.00 23.24 5.26
CA ILE A 166 -8.96 24.25 4.75
C ILE A 166 -9.61 23.76 3.43
N ALA A 167 -8.98 22.79 2.76
CA ALA A 167 -9.45 22.26 1.47
C ALA A 167 -10.46 21.11 1.61
N GLU A 168 -10.62 20.55 2.80
CA GLU A 168 -11.65 19.57 3.18
C GLU A 168 -12.91 20.29 3.73
#